data_d2368ab0efb9f9e601ef4a799b58f81b
#
_entry.id   d2368ab0efb9f9e601ef4a799b58f81b
#
_cell.length_a   1.000
_cell.length_b   1.000
_cell.length_c   1.000
_cell.angle_alpha   90.00
_cell.angle_beta   90.00
_cell.angle_gamma   90.00
#
_symmetry.space_group_name_H-M   'P 1'
#
loop_
_entity.id
_entity.type
_entity.pdbx_description
1 polymer ?
#
loop_
_entity_poly.entity_id
_entity_poly.type
_entity_poly.pdbx_seq_one_letter_code
_entity_poly.pdbx_strand_id
1 'polypeptide(L)'
;MKITNFNKHIINSDQTIRQLVLKLGKLKSHYFCVVVDKNKKYIGTLTDGDIRRGLLLNFTLNDKTNEICNKKSKFVTISISKKKIKEIFALKKNISFLPIINKFKKVVGIHLSSNSRYLNTIENEMLIMAG
;
A
#
# COMPACT_ATOMS: atom_id res chain seq x y z
N MET A 1 6.51 -9.63 7.23
CA MET A 1 5.19 -10.04 7.78
C MET A 1 4.14 -9.95 6.69
N LYS A 2 3.31 -10.96 6.58
CA LYS A 2 2.26 -11.01 5.56
C LYS A 2 0.90 -10.65 6.17
N ILE A 3 0.17 -9.72 5.53
CA ILE A 3 -1.19 -9.39 5.92
C ILE A 3 -2.15 -10.30 5.14
N THR A 4 -2.97 -11.06 5.85
CA THR A 4 -3.98 -11.92 5.21
C THR A 4 -5.32 -11.20 5.05
N ASN A 5 -5.70 -10.36 6.02
CA ASN A 5 -6.90 -9.54 5.90
C ASN A 5 -6.52 -8.15 5.38
N PHE A 6 -6.36 -8.05 4.08
CA PHE A 6 -5.84 -6.84 3.44
C PHE A 6 -6.92 -5.96 2.80
N ASN A 7 -8.20 -6.28 2.97
CA ASN A 7 -9.29 -5.53 2.32
C ASN A 7 -9.31 -4.06 2.71
N LYS A 8 -8.88 -3.74 3.92
CA LYS A 8 -8.80 -2.35 4.37
C LYS A 8 -7.76 -1.54 3.60
N HIS A 9 -6.84 -2.19 2.90
CA HIS A 9 -5.80 -1.57 2.09
C HIS A 9 -6.11 -1.62 0.59
N ILE A 10 -7.30 -2.06 0.20
CA ILE A 10 -7.69 -2.16 -1.22
C ILE A 10 -8.62 -1.00 -1.56
N ILE A 11 -8.37 -0.37 -2.70
CA ILE A 11 -9.27 0.64 -3.24
C ILE A 11 -9.45 0.41 -4.74
N ASN A 12 -10.65 0.65 -5.23
CA ASN A 12 -10.94 0.51 -6.65
C ASN A 12 -10.48 1.77 -7.40
N SER A 13 -9.96 1.56 -8.61
CA SER A 13 -9.43 2.65 -9.44
C SER A 13 -10.47 3.72 -9.80
N ASP A 14 -11.75 3.37 -9.79
CA ASP A 14 -12.84 4.30 -10.07
C ASP A 14 -13.26 5.11 -8.84
N GLN A 15 -12.80 4.77 -7.67
CA GLN A 15 -13.12 5.54 -6.47
C GLN A 15 -12.36 6.86 -6.48
N THR A 16 -12.94 7.86 -5.84
CA THR A 16 -12.36 9.21 -5.83
C THR A 16 -11.23 9.30 -4.80
N ILE A 17 -10.40 10.33 -4.98
CA ILE A 17 -9.36 10.65 -4.00
C ILE A 17 -9.98 10.94 -2.63
N ARG A 18 -11.18 11.53 -2.58
CA ARG A 18 -11.91 11.74 -1.33
C ARG A 18 -12.17 10.41 -0.63
N GLN A 19 -12.66 9.41 -1.35
CA GLN A 19 -12.91 8.08 -0.79
C GLN A 19 -11.62 7.41 -0.31
N LEU A 20 -10.53 7.62 -1.05
CA LEU A 20 -9.20 7.13 -0.65
C LEU A 20 -8.76 7.75 0.67
N VAL A 21 -8.88 9.08 0.79
CA VAL A 21 -8.46 9.79 2.01
C VAL A 21 -9.29 9.31 3.21
N LEU A 22 -10.60 9.11 3.03
CA LEU A 22 -11.46 8.59 4.08
C LEU A 22 -11.05 7.16 4.48
N LYS A 23 -10.70 6.34 3.51
CA LYS A 23 -10.27 4.97 3.76
C LYS A 23 -8.95 4.94 4.52
N LEU A 24 -7.98 5.76 4.10
CA LEU A 24 -6.70 5.88 4.79
C LEU A 24 -6.86 6.38 6.22
N GLY A 25 -7.81 7.30 6.45
CA GLY A 25 -8.08 7.84 7.77
C GLY A 25 -8.60 6.81 8.76
N LYS A 26 -9.14 5.70 8.28
CA LYS A 26 -9.61 4.59 9.13
C LYS A 26 -8.50 3.60 9.49
N LEU A 27 -7.34 3.69 8.83
CA LEU A 27 -6.21 2.82 9.13
C LEU A 27 -5.52 3.31 10.39
N LYS A 28 -5.21 2.38 11.29
CA LYS A 28 -4.47 2.70 12.52
C LYS A 28 -2.97 2.73 12.31
N SER A 29 -2.51 2.07 11.25
CA SER A 29 -1.09 1.96 10.93
C SER A 29 -0.95 1.60 9.46
N HIS A 30 0.25 1.74 8.90
CA HIS A 30 0.54 1.35 7.53
C HIS A 30 -0.39 2.06 6.55
N TYR A 31 -0.21 3.38 6.41
CA TYR A 31 -1.08 4.23 5.60
C TYR A 31 -0.76 4.10 4.12
N PHE A 32 -1.30 3.07 3.50
CA PHE A 32 -1.20 2.85 2.06
C PHE A 32 -2.42 2.10 1.55
N CYS A 33 -2.66 2.18 0.25
CA CYS A 33 -3.66 1.36 -0.42
C CYS A 33 -3.08 0.73 -1.68
N VAL A 34 -3.60 -0.43 -2.02
CA VAL A 34 -3.33 -1.11 -3.28
C VAL A 34 -4.53 -0.86 -4.18
N VAL A 35 -4.27 -0.35 -5.38
CA VAL A 35 -5.32 0.01 -6.34
C VAL A 35 -5.61 -1.17 -7.26
N VAL A 36 -6.87 -1.52 -7.38
CA VAL A 36 -7.33 -2.60 -8.25
C VAL A 36 -8.41 -2.08 -9.20
N ASP A 37 -8.60 -2.76 -10.33
CA ASP A 37 -9.67 -2.42 -11.27
C ASP A 37 -10.98 -3.11 -10.87
N LYS A 38 -12.01 -2.96 -11.70
CA LYS A 38 -13.33 -3.55 -11.47
C LYS A 38 -13.30 -5.08 -11.41
N ASN A 39 -12.29 -5.70 -11.99
CA ASN A 39 -12.07 -7.14 -11.97
C ASN A 39 -11.13 -7.58 -10.86
N LYS A 40 -10.79 -6.67 -9.93
CA LYS A 40 -9.88 -6.89 -8.81
C LYS A 40 -8.44 -7.15 -9.23
N LYS A 41 -8.08 -6.76 -10.45
CA LYS A 41 -6.70 -6.88 -10.92
C LYS A 41 -5.87 -5.72 -10.43
N TYR A 42 -4.62 -6.03 -10.09
CA TYR A 42 -3.66 -5.04 -9.60
C TYR A 42 -3.37 -3.96 -10.65
N ILE A 43 -3.43 -2.70 -10.23
CA ILE A 43 -3.07 -1.54 -11.07
C ILE A 43 -1.83 -0.85 -10.52
N GLY A 44 -1.79 -0.59 -9.23
CA GLY A 44 -0.70 0.16 -8.62
C GLY A 44 -0.91 0.34 -7.14
N THR A 45 -0.19 1.29 -6.56
CA THR A 45 -0.27 1.59 -5.13
C THR A 45 -0.46 3.07 -4.89
N LEU A 46 -0.94 3.40 -3.70
CA LEU A 46 -1.14 4.77 -3.25
C LEU A 46 -0.64 4.94 -1.83
N THR A 47 0.18 5.96 -1.64
CA THR A 47 0.70 6.38 -0.34
C THR A 47 0.38 7.86 -0.12
N ASP A 48 0.63 8.35 1.08
CA ASP A 48 0.52 9.78 1.38
C ASP A 48 1.32 10.64 0.39
N GLY A 49 2.51 10.18 0.02
CA GLY A 49 3.35 10.90 -0.94
C GLY A 49 2.70 11.03 -2.30
N ASP A 50 2.03 9.96 -2.77
CA ASP A 50 1.33 10.00 -4.07
C ASP A 50 0.17 10.99 -4.03
N ILE A 51 -0.58 11.02 -2.93
CA ILE A 51 -1.70 11.97 -2.75
C ILE A 51 -1.15 13.40 -2.75
N ARG A 52 -0.10 13.65 -1.98
CA ARG A 52 0.50 14.99 -1.88
C ARG A 52 0.97 15.48 -3.23
N ARG A 53 1.68 14.64 -3.98
CA ARG A 53 2.14 15.00 -5.33
C ARG A 53 0.97 15.27 -6.26
N GLY A 54 -0.09 14.46 -6.16
CA GLY A 54 -1.30 14.66 -6.97
C GLY A 54 -1.95 16.01 -6.71
N LEU A 55 -2.10 16.37 -5.44
CA LEU A 55 -2.70 17.66 -5.07
C LEU A 55 -1.83 18.83 -5.54
N LEU A 56 -0.51 18.69 -5.48
CA LEU A 56 0.41 19.71 -5.99
C LEU A 56 0.32 19.85 -7.51
N LEU A 57 -0.10 18.80 -8.22
CA LEU A 57 -0.33 18.82 -9.67
C LEU A 57 -1.75 19.22 -10.04
N ASN A 58 -2.51 19.77 -9.07
CA ASN A 58 -3.87 20.28 -9.24
C ASN A 58 -4.97 19.21 -9.39
N PHE A 59 -4.69 17.97 -9.03
CA PHE A 59 -5.77 16.99 -8.88
C PHE A 59 -6.62 17.35 -7.67
N THR A 60 -7.91 17.07 -7.76
CA THR A 60 -8.87 17.40 -6.72
C THR A 60 -9.39 16.13 -6.04
N LEU A 61 -10.10 16.30 -4.93
CA LEU A 61 -10.72 15.19 -4.22
C LEU A 61 -11.77 14.46 -5.05
N ASN A 62 -12.26 15.09 -6.13
CA ASN A 62 -13.26 14.49 -7.01
C ASN A 62 -12.63 13.67 -8.14
N ASP A 63 -11.33 13.76 -8.33
CA ASP A 63 -10.63 12.95 -9.33
C ASP A 63 -10.50 11.51 -8.89
N LYS A 64 -10.23 10.62 -9.84
CA LYS A 64 -10.16 9.18 -9.59
C LYS A 64 -8.79 8.79 -9.03
N THR A 65 -8.78 7.77 -8.18
CA THR A 65 -7.53 7.21 -7.64
C THR A 65 -6.60 6.72 -8.74
N ASN A 66 -7.15 6.23 -9.85
CA ASN A 66 -6.37 5.77 -11.00
C ASN A 66 -5.43 6.85 -11.55
N GLU A 67 -5.80 8.12 -11.41
CA GLU A 67 -5.02 9.21 -11.99
C GLU A 67 -3.78 9.55 -11.18
N ILE A 68 -3.78 9.26 -9.89
CA ILE A 68 -2.64 9.60 -9.00
C ILE A 68 -1.87 8.39 -8.50
N CYS A 69 -2.35 7.17 -8.75
CA CYS A 69 -1.67 5.99 -8.23
C CYS A 69 -0.34 5.75 -8.93
N ASN A 70 0.58 5.13 -8.20
CA ASN A 70 1.88 4.76 -8.73
C ASN A 70 1.76 3.41 -9.45
N LYS A 71 1.72 3.44 -10.78
CA LYS A 71 1.58 2.25 -11.61
C LYS A 71 2.90 1.52 -11.82
N LYS A 72 4.01 2.11 -11.39
CA LYS A 72 5.34 1.51 -11.48
C LYS A 72 5.81 0.92 -10.17
N SER A 73 4.94 0.85 -9.16
CA SER A 73 5.29 0.31 -7.86
C SER A 73 5.62 -1.17 -7.93
N LYS A 74 6.52 -1.60 -7.05
CA LYS A 74 6.99 -2.99 -7.01
C LYS A 74 5.90 -3.90 -6.44
N PHE A 75 5.74 -5.06 -7.05
CA PHE A 75 4.89 -6.14 -6.54
C PHE A 75 5.63 -7.46 -6.67
N VAL A 76 5.10 -8.50 -6.05
CA VAL A 76 5.67 -9.85 -6.14
C VAL A 76 4.56 -10.85 -6.47
N THR A 77 4.98 -12.02 -6.98
CA THR A 77 4.03 -13.09 -7.30
C THR A 77 3.92 -14.04 -6.12
N ILE A 78 2.83 -14.81 -6.08
CA ILE A 78 2.55 -15.74 -4.99
C ILE A 78 3.64 -16.82 -4.85
N SER A 79 4.36 -17.13 -5.92
CA SER A 79 5.42 -18.16 -5.93
C SER A 79 6.76 -17.66 -5.43
N ILE A 80 6.89 -16.38 -5.07
CA ILE A 80 8.15 -15.83 -4.63
C ILE A 80 8.61 -16.47 -3.30
N SER A 81 9.92 -16.72 -3.18
CA SER A 81 10.48 -17.28 -1.94
C SER A 81 10.61 -16.21 -0.85
N LYS A 82 10.60 -16.64 0.41
CA LYS A 82 10.81 -15.74 1.54
C LYS A 82 12.18 -15.06 1.47
N LYS A 83 13.19 -15.78 1.00
CA LYS A 83 14.54 -15.24 0.85
C LYS A 83 14.56 -14.09 -0.14
N LYS A 84 13.86 -14.23 -1.27
CA LYS A 84 13.79 -13.20 -2.30
C LYS A 84 13.07 -11.94 -1.78
N ILE A 85 12.02 -12.12 -1.02
CA ILE A 85 11.30 -11.00 -0.39
C ILE A 85 12.22 -10.22 0.55
N LYS A 86 12.98 -10.93 1.39
CA LYS A 86 13.95 -10.29 2.29
C LYS A 86 15.01 -9.52 1.51
N GLU A 87 15.49 -10.07 0.40
CA GLU A 87 16.45 -9.40 -0.46
C GLU A 87 15.89 -8.10 -1.04
N ILE A 88 14.65 -8.12 -1.49
CA ILE A 88 14.01 -6.91 -2.05
C ILE A 88 13.92 -5.82 -0.99
N PHE A 89 13.45 -6.14 0.22
CA PHE A 89 13.36 -5.16 1.29
C PHE A 89 14.74 -4.66 1.76
N ALA A 90 15.74 -5.52 1.73
CA ALA A 90 17.10 -5.13 2.11
C ALA A 90 17.74 -4.18 1.10
N LEU A 91 17.54 -4.43 -0.19
CA LEU A 91 18.13 -3.62 -1.26
C LEU A 91 17.38 -2.31 -1.49
N LYS A 92 16.05 -2.31 -1.31
CA LYS A 92 15.21 -1.14 -1.56
C LYS A 92 14.55 -0.70 -0.26
N LYS A 93 15.31 0.03 0.56
CA LYS A 93 14.87 0.44 1.90
C LYS A 93 13.68 1.40 1.90
N ASN A 94 13.41 2.05 0.78
CA ASN A 94 12.25 2.94 0.64
C ASN A 94 10.94 2.18 0.39
N ILE A 95 11.01 0.87 0.15
CA ILE A 95 9.83 0.03 -0.02
C ILE A 95 9.43 -0.52 1.35
N SER A 96 8.22 -0.17 1.81
CA SER A 96 7.72 -0.62 3.10
C SER A 96 6.71 -1.75 2.99
N PHE A 97 6.17 -1.98 1.80
CA PHE A 97 5.20 -3.04 1.57
C PHE A 97 5.31 -3.55 0.13
N LEU A 98 4.88 -4.80 -0.09
CA LEU A 98 4.86 -5.43 -1.41
C LEU A 98 3.52 -6.12 -1.61
N PRO A 99 2.71 -5.67 -2.58
CA PRO A 99 1.52 -6.43 -2.97
C PRO A 99 1.91 -7.79 -3.55
N ILE A 100 1.13 -8.81 -3.24
CA ILE A 100 1.31 -10.17 -3.74
C ILE A 100 0.20 -10.44 -4.74
N ILE A 101 0.55 -10.80 -5.96
CA ILE A 101 -0.44 -11.10 -6.99
C ILE A 101 -0.33 -12.55 -7.45
N ASN A 102 -1.44 -13.13 -7.89
CA ASN A 102 -1.48 -14.47 -8.46
C ASN A 102 -1.31 -14.42 -9.99
N LYS A 103 -1.41 -15.58 -10.64
CA LYS A 103 -1.26 -15.68 -12.10
C LYS A 103 -2.33 -14.90 -12.88
N PHE A 104 -3.45 -14.57 -12.24
CA PHE A 104 -4.51 -13.76 -12.85
C PHE A 104 -4.36 -12.27 -12.55
N LYS A 105 -3.22 -11.86 -12.00
CA LYS A 105 -2.91 -10.48 -11.59
C LYS A 105 -3.80 -9.95 -10.48
N LYS A 106 -4.47 -10.83 -9.75
CA LYS A 106 -5.32 -10.43 -8.61
C LYS A 106 -4.48 -10.36 -7.34
N VAL A 107 -4.77 -9.35 -6.51
CA VAL A 107 -4.08 -9.18 -5.23
C VAL A 107 -4.56 -10.26 -4.26
N VAL A 108 -3.62 -11.04 -3.73
CA VAL A 108 -3.93 -12.14 -2.81
C VAL A 108 -3.29 -11.96 -1.44
N GLY A 109 -2.53 -10.91 -1.25
CA GLY A 109 -1.90 -10.62 0.03
C GLY A 109 -1.00 -9.40 -0.06
N ILE A 110 -0.42 -9.03 1.06
CA ILE A 110 0.53 -7.92 1.14
C ILE A 110 1.63 -8.32 2.13
N HIS A 111 2.88 -8.16 1.70
CA HIS A 111 4.03 -8.30 2.60
C HIS A 111 4.42 -6.93 3.14
N LEU A 112 4.64 -6.85 4.45
CA LEU A 112 5.17 -5.65 5.09
C LEU A 112 6.64 -5.86 5.40
N SER A 113 7.42 -4.80 5.22
CA SER A 113 8.81 -4.81 5.66
C SER A 113 8.87 -4.84 7.18
N SER A 114 9.64 -5.76 7.76
CA SER A 114 9.87 -5.81 9.20
C SER A 114 10.69 -4.63 9.69
N ASN A 115 11.40 -3.96 8.78
CA ASN A 115 12.24 -2.80 9.10
C ASN A 115 11.55 -1.49 8.71
N SER A 116 10.25 -1.50 8.42
CA SER A 116 9.54 -0.28 8.05
C SER A 116 9.50 0.66 9.25
N ARG A 117 9.65 1.95 8.97
CA ARG A 117 9.57 2.99 10.02
C ARG A 117 8.21 2.98 10.70
N TYR A 118 7.17 2.62 9.98
CA TYR A 118 5.82 2.57 10.55
C TYR A 118 5.71 1.57 11.68
N LEU A 119 6.22 0.35 11.48
CA LEU A 119 6.22 -0.65 12.53
C LEU A 119 7.00 -0.19 13.75
N ASN A 120 8.21 0.34 13.54
CA ASN A 120 9.05 0.80 14.63
C ASN A 120 8.43 1.98 15.37
N THR A 121 7.88 2.93 14.63
CA THR A 121 7.23 4.11 15.21
C THR A 121 6.01 3.70 16.05
N ILE A 122 5.21 2.77 15.55
CA ILE A 122 4.02 2.31 16.26
C ILE A 122 4.41 1.59 17.55
N GLU A 123 5.42 0.72 17.48
CA GLU A 123 5.91 0.03 18.67
C GLU A 123 6.43 1.02 19.71
N ASN A 124 7.18 2.03 19.29
CA ASN A 124 7.68 3.06 20.19
C ASN A 124 6.56 3.87 20.82
N GLU A 125 5.57 4.25 20.04
CA GLU A 125 4.40 4.97 20.55
C GLU A 125 3.64 4.13 21.57
N MET A 126 3.44 2.85 21.30
CA MET A 126 2.78 1.95 22.22
C MET A 126 3.56 1.82 23.54
N LEU A 127 4.89 1.73 23.46
CA LEU A 127 5.73 1.68 24.66
C LEU A 127 5.65 2.96 25.47
N ILE A 128 5.63 4.11 24.83
CA ILE A 128 5.49 5.40 25.48
C ILE A 128 4.12 5.52 26.16
N MET A 129 3.08 5.09 25.48
CA MET A 129 1.72 5.15 26.01
C MET A 129 1.49 4.14 27.13
N ALA A 130 2.18 3.01 27.09
CA ALA A 130 2.10 2.02 28.14
C ALA A 130 2.89 2.40 29.39
N GLY A 131 3.84 3.30 29.23
CA GLY A 131 4.61 3.84 30.33
C GLY A 131 4.00 5.08 30.91
#